data_c28ff2c7b216e10a3f1926b701662344
#
_entry.id   c28ff2c7b216e10a3f1926b701662344
#
_cell.length_a   1.000
_cell.length_b   1.000
_cell.length_c   1.000
_cell.angle_alpha   90.00
_cell.angle_beta   90.00
_cell.angle_gamma   90.00
#
_symmetry.space_group_name_H-M   'P 1'
#
loop_
_entity.id
_entity.type
_entity.pdbx_description
1 polymer ?
#
loop_
_entity_poly.entity_id
_entity_poly.type
_entity_poly.pdbx_seq_one_letter_code
_entity_poly.pdbx_strand_id
1 'polypeptide(L)'
;MMRYAIAAMQNHLDAGYKTLPMVVPLLFYHGIESPYPYSLCWLDCFADLNLARQLYASAFPLIDVTVMPDDEIMQHRRMALLELIQKHIRQRDLMGLVEQMACLLSSGYANDRQIKGLFNYILQTGDAVRFNDFIDGVAERSPKHKESLMTIAERLRQEGFQKGIRTNALNIAKTMLDAGVSLEDVLRFTSLTVEDLAEINHQ
;
A
#
# COMPACT_ATOMS: atom_id res chain seq x y z
N MET A 1 -18.34 23.90 -9.75
CA MET A 1 -19.42 22.92 -10.05
C MET A 1 -18.94 21.49 -9.93
N MET A 2 -17.92 21.01 -10.67
CA MET A 2 -17.43 19.60 -10.63
C MET A 2 -17.09 19.11 -9.23
N ARG A 3 -16.39 19.90 -8.42
CA ARG A 3 -16.07 19.56 -7.02
C ARG A 3 -17.30 19.16 -6.19
N TYR A 4 -18.42 19.87 -6.37
CA TYR A 4 -19.67 19.57 -5.64
C TYR A 4 -20.34 18.30 -6.15
N ALA A 5 -20.30 18.07 -7.47
CA ALA A 5 -20.82 16.84 -8.05
C ALA A 5 -20.04 15.61 -7.55
N ILE A 6 -18.70 15.69 -7.51
CA ILE A 6 -17.83 14.61 -6.98
C ILE A 6 -18.13 14.37 -5.50
N ALA A 7 -18.25 15.42 -4.69
CA ALA A 7 -18.57 15.28 -3.27
C ALA A 7 -19.94 14.62 -3.03
N ALA A 8 -20.95 14.96 -3.83
CA ALA A 8 -22.27 14.33 -3.75
C ALA A 8 -22.22 12.85 -4.15
N MET A 9 -21.45 12.48 -5.18
CA MET A 9 -21.21 11.10 -5.58
C MET A 9 -20.50 10.32 -4.48
N GLN A 10 -19.47 10.90 -3.87
CA GLN A 10 -18.73 10.26 -2.78
C GLN A 10 -19.62 10.00 -1.56
N ASN A 11 -20.39 11.00 -1.11
CA ASN A 11 -21.33 10.83 0.00
C ASN A 11 -22.33 9.70 -0.25
N HIS A 12 -22.77 9.51 -1.49
CA HIS A 12 -23.65 8.41 -1.85
C HIS A 12 -22.97 7.05 -1.69
N LEU A 13 -21.71 6.91 -2.13
CA LEU A 13 -20.93 5.68 -1.92
C LEU A 13 -20.68 5.43 -0.44
N ASP A 14 -20.36 6.46 0.34
CA ASP A 14 -20.11 6.36 1.79
C ASP A 14 -21.37 5.93 2.56
N ALA A 15 -22.56 6.22 2.01
CA ALA A 15 -23.84 5.73 2.53
C ALA A 15 -24.11 4.24 2.19
N GLY A 16 -23.16 3.55 1.54
CA GLY A 16 -23.20 2.11 1.27
C GLY A 16 -23.79 1.73 -0.10
N TYR A 17 -24.11 2.69 -0.96
CA TYR A 17 -24.54 2.38 -2.33
C TYR A 17 -23.35 1.95 -3.20
N LYS A 18 -23.59 1.02 -4.13
CA LYS A 18 -22.54 0.42 -4.98
C LYS A 18 -22.35 1.10 -6.34
N THR A 19 -23.26 2.00 -6.71
CA THR A 19 -23.26 2.71 -7.99
C THR A 19 -23.27 4.21 -7.77
N LEU A 20 -22.64 4.97 -8.67
CA LEU A 20 -22.67 6.43 -8.61
C LEU A 20 -24.05 6.96 -8.96
N PRO A 21 -24.56 7.97 -8.22
CA PRO A 21 -25.79 8.65 -8.57
C PRO A 21 -25.58 9.59 -9.77
N MET A 22 -26.65 9.83 -10.53
CA MET A 22 -26.66 10.93 -11.49
C MET A 22 -26.73 12.27 -10.74
N VAL A 23 -25.68 13.07 -10.83
CA VAL A 23 -25.63 14.43 -10.26
C VAL A 23 -25.65 15.44 -11.40
N VAL A 24 -26.71 16.27 -11.45
CA VAL A 24 -26.83 17.32 -12.45
C VAL A 24 -26.48 18.66 -11.81
N PRO A 25 -25.30 19.24 -12.07
CA PRO A 25 -24.93 20.54 -11.55
C PRO A 25 -25.68 21.66 -12.31
N LEU A 26 -26.40 22.46 -11.57
CA LEU A 26 -27.11 23.66 -12.11
C LEU A 26 -26.43 24.91 -11.56
N LEU A 27 -26.21 25.91 -12.44
CA LEU A 27 -25.68 27.21 -12.09
C LEU A 27 -26.73 28.28 -12.30
N PHE A 28 -27.11 28.99 -11.23
CA PHE A 28 -27.93 30.21 -11.31
C PHE A 28 -26.98 31.39 -11.23
N TYR A 29 -26.90 32.16 -12.35
CA TYR A 29 -26.03 33.31 -12.43
C TYR A 29 -26.83 34.60 -12.20
N HIS A 30 -26.34 35.45 -11.32
CA HIS A 30 -26.88 36.78 -11.02
C HIS A 30 -25.77 37.86 -10.90
N GLY A 31 -24.68 37.68 -11.66
CA GLY A 31 -23.56 38.61 -11.67
C GLY A 31 -23.85 39.89 -12.47
N ILE A 32 -22.89 40.82 -12.43
CA ILE A 32 -22.99 42.13 -13.08
C ILE A 32 -22.79 42.05 -14.59
N GLU A 33 -21.89 41.17 -15.03
CA GLU A 33 -21.56 40.98 -16.45
C GLU A 33 -22.63 40.12 -17.13
N SER A 34 -23.16 40.57 -18.28
CA SER A 34 -24.15 39.83 -19.04
C SER A 34 -23.81 39.82 -20.54
N PRO A 35 -23.83 38.65 -21.18
CA PRO A 35 -24.17 37.30 -20.66
C PRO A 35 -23.10 36.73 -19.73
N TYR A 36 -23.37 35.57 -19.09
CA TYR A 36 -22.39 34.84 -18.28
C TYR A 36 -21.04 34.66 -19.00
N PRO A 37 -19.92 35.20 -18.44
CA PRO A 37 -18.70 35.39 -19.23
C PRO A 37 -17.74 34.15 -19.21
N TYR A 38 -18.07 33.10 -18.44
CA TYR A 38 -17.14 31.97 -18.27
C TYR A 38 -17.64 30.72 -18.98
N SER A 39 -16.73 29.80 -19.31
CA SER A 39 -17.08 28.48 -19.84
C SER A 39 -17.87 27.65 -18.82
N LEU A 40 -18.86 26.90 -19.32
CA LEU A 40 -19.61 25.89 -18.56
C LEU A 40 -18.96 24.50 -18.63
N CYS A 41 -17.94 24.33 -19.49
CA CYS A 41 -17.17 23.09 -19.58
C CYS A 41 -15.91 23.17 -18.72
N TRP A 42 -15.80 22.29 -17.74
CA TRP A 42 -14.64 22.26 -16.84
C TRP A 42 -13.34 21.92 -17.55
N LEU A 43 -13.40 21.20 -18.69
CA LEU A 43 -12.23 20.86 -19.50
C LEU A 43 -11.55 22.09 -20.10
N ASP A 44 -12.31 23.17 -20.33
CA ASP A 44 -11.77 24.43 -20.89
C ASP A 44 -10.85 25.17 -19.87
N CYS A 45 -10.81 24.71 -18.63
CA CYS A 45 -9.87 25.23 -17.62
C CYS A 45 -8.43 24.69 -17.78
N PHE A 46 -8.21 23.69 -18.63
CA PHE A 46 -6.88 23.13 -18.89
C PHE A 46 -6.19 23.87 -20.03
N ALA A 47 -4.86 24.01 -19.92
CA ALA A 47 -4.05 24.65 -20.96
C ALA A 47 -4.07 23.86 -22.30
N ASP A 48 -4.16 22.53 -22.23
CA ASP A 48 -4.32 21.63 -23.38
C ASP A 48 -5.67 20.93 -23.31
N LEU A 49 -6.64 21.47 -24.04
CA LEU A 49 -8.01 20.95 -24.10
C LEU A 49 -8.06 19.54 -24.74
N ASN A 50 -7.21 19.29 -25.74
CA ASN A 50 -7.21 17.99 -26.44
C ASN A 50 -6.70 16.88 -25.52
N LEU A 51 -5.61 17.13 -24.82
CA LEU A 51 -5.08 16.22 -23.83
C LEU A 51 -6.07 16.02 -22.67
N ALA A 52 -6.69 17.10 -22.19
CA ALA A 52 -7.71 17.02 -21.15
C ALA A 52 -8.91 16.16 -21.55
N ARG A 53 -9.39 16.28 -22.79
CA ARG A 53 -10.46 15.43 -23.31
C ARG A 53 -10.07 13.95 -23.39
N GLN A 54 -8.85 13.65 -23.84
CA GLN A 54 -8.34 12.29 -23.89
C GLN A 54 -8.26 11.66 -22.49
N LEU A 55 -7.80 12.42 -21.50
CA LEU A 55 -7.59 11.92 -20.14
C LEU A 55 -8.87 11.83 -19.31
N TYR A 56 -9.81 12.75 -19.50
CA TYR A 56 -10.95 12.90 -18.59
C TYR A 56 -12.33 12.64 -19.21
N ALA A 57 -12.42 12.52 -20.52
CA ALA A 57 -13.68 12.24 -21.21
C ALA A 57 -13.72 10.85 -21.87
N SER A 58 -12.70 10.02 -21.67
CA SER A 58 -12.59 8.64 -22.16
C SER A 58 -12.18 7.69 -21.03
N ALA A 59 -12.05 6.40 -21.35
CA ALA A 59 -11.52 5.41 -20.43
C ALA A 59 -10.09 5.76 -20.00
N PHE A 60 -9.77 5.55 -18.72
CA PHE A 60 -8.40 5.74 -18.22
C PHE A 60 -7.44 4.76 -18.90
N PRO A 61 -6.21 5.19 -19.23
CA PRO A 61 -5.19 4.26 -19.71
C PRO A 61 -4.87 3.24 -18.62
N LEU A 62 -4.86 1.96 -18.98
CA LEU A 62 -4.51 0.86 -18.11
C LEU A 62 -3.11 0.35 -18.46
N ILE A 63 -2.25 0.24 -17.45
CA ILE A 63 -1.01 -0.52 -17.49
C ILE A 63 -1.23 -1.77 -16.64
N ASP A 64 -1.51 -2.91 -17.28
CA ASP A 64 -1.73 -4.18 -16.59
C ASP A 64 -0.41 -4.93 -16.43
N VAL A 65 0.23 -4.73 -15.28
CA VAL A 65 1.51 -5.38 -14.96
C VAL A 65 1.37 -6.91 -14.79
N THR A 66 0.16 -7.41 -14.59
CA THR A 66 -0.05 -8.86 -14.36
C THR A 66 0.20 -9.71 -15.59
N VAL A 67 0.01 -9.14 -16.77
CA VAL A 67 0.21 -9.83 -18.07
C VAL A 67 1.52 -9.44 -18.77
N MET A 68 2.22 -8.41 -18.25
CA MET A 68 3.46 -7.91 -18.83
C MET A 68 4.63 -8.88 -18.55
N PRO A 69 5.44 -9.30 -19.52
CA PRO A 69 6.61 -10.14 -19.28
C PRO A 69 7.64 -9.47 -18.36
N ASP A 70 8.33 -10.23 -17.50
CA ASP A 70 9.31 -9.67 -16.57
C ASP A 70 10.50 -9.02 -17.28
N ASP A 71 10.93 -9.56 -18.42
CA ASP A 71 11.99 -8.99 -19.24
C ASP A 71 11.62 -7.64 -19.87
N GLU A 72 10.34 -7.43 -20.20
CA GLU A 72 9.82 -6.12 -20.58
C GLU A 72 9.83 -5.15 -19.40
N ILE A 73 9.31 -5.56 -18.23
CA ILE A 73 9.33 -4.77 -17.00
C ILE A 73 10.75 -4.33 -16.65
N MET A 74 11.74 -5.22 -16.76
CA MET A 74 13.15 -4.93 -16.48
C MET A 74 13.72 -3.77 -17.31
N GLN A 75 13.10 -3.43 -18.46
CA GLN A 75 13.49 -2.32 -19.33
C GLN A 75 12.89 -0.96 -18.92
N HIS A 76 11.92 -0.93 -18.01
CA HIS A 76 11.18 0.27 -17.63
C HIS A 76 11.93 1.19 -16.65
N ARG A 77 13.24 1.00 -16.48
CA ARG A 77 14.14 1.87 -15.71
C ARG A 77 13.63 2.14 -14.28
N ARG A 78 13.18 3.39 -14.03
CA ARG A 78 12.72 3.81 -12.69
C ARG A 78 11.45 3.11 -12.20
N MET A 79 10.59 2.68 -13.13
CA MET A 79 9.33 2.00 -12.78
C MET A 79 9.52 0.49 -12.60
N ALA A 80 10.51 -0.10 -13.23
CA ALA A 80 10.74 -1.54 -13.25
C ALA A 80 10.70 -2.20 -11.88
N LEU A 81 11.32 -1.57 -10.87
CA LEU A 81 11.39 -2.12 -9.52
C LEU A 81 10.01 -2.22 -8.86
N LEU A 82 9.17 -1.20 -9.03
CA LEU A 82 7.81 -1.17 -8.50
C LEU A 82 6.90 -2.14 -9.27
N GLU A 83 6.94 -2.11 -10.59
CA GLU A 83 6.12 -2.96 -11.46
C GLU A 83 6.42 -4.44 -11.25
N LEU A 84 7.70 -4.83 -11.14
CA LEU A 84 8.11 -6.20 -10.85
C LEU A 84 7.53 -6.69 -9.52
N ILE A 85 7.63 -5.88 -8.47
CA ILE A 85 7.07 -6.22 -7.17
C ILE A 85 5.54 -6.26 -7.23
N GLN A 86 4.87 -5.29 -7.85
CA GLN A 86 3.41 -5.28 -7.95
C GLN A 86 2.87 -6.51 -8.68
N LYS A 87 3.56 -6.96 -9.73
CA LYS A 87 3.21 -8.18 -10.45
C LYS A 87 3.27 -9.42 -9.56
N HIS A 88 4.32 -9.54 -8.76
CA HIS A 88 4.62 -10.73 -7.98
C HIS A 88 4.23 -10.64 -6.49
N ILE A 89 3.65 -9.52 -6.03
CA ILE A 89 3.37 -9.24 -4.61
C ILE A 89 2.53 -10.31 -3.91
N ARG A 90 1.68 -11.03 -4.66
CA ARG A 90 0.80 -12.09 -4.14
C ARG A 90 1.45 -13.48 -4.18
N GLN A 91 2.66 -13.60 -4.66
CA GLN A 91 3.40 -14.87 -4.62
C GLN A 91 3.90 -15.12 -3.19
N ARG A 92 3.73 -16.35 -2.71
CA ARG A 92 4.17 -16.74 -1.36
C ARG A 92 5.68 -16.80 -1.21
N ASP A 93 6.41 -17.01 -2.31
CA ASP A 93 7.87 -17.06 -2.33
C ASP A 93 8.43 -16.09 -3.37
N LEU A 94 9.11 -15.05 -2.90
CA LEU A 94 9.76 -14.04 -3.73
C LEU A 94 11.23 -14.38 -4.05
N MET A 95 11.75 -15.52 -3.60
CA MET A 95 13.16 -15.88 -3.81
C MET A 95 13.57 -15.95 -5.29
N GLY A 96 12.61 -16.27 -6.17
CA GLY A 96 12.83 -16.24 -7.63
C GLY A 96 13.15 -14.85 -8.21
N LEU A 97 12.85 -13.78 -7.46
CA LEU A 97 13.06 -12.38 -7.90
C LEU A 97 14.37 -11.77 -7.40
N VAL A 98 15.16 -12.49 -6.59
CA VAL A 98 16.38 -11.94 -5.97
C VAL A 98 17.35 -11.37 -7.00
N GLU A 99 17.60 -12.08 -8.10
CA GLU A 99 18.54 -11.65 -9.15
C GLU A 99 18.03 -10.42 -9.91
N GLN A 100 16.74 -10.39 -10.29
CA GLN A 100 16.13 -9.26 -10.98
C GLN A 100 16.12 -8.02 -10.08
N MET A 101 15.76 -8.16 -8.82
CA MET A 101 15.78 -7.07 -7.84
C MET A 101 17.20 -6.52 -7.65
N ALA A 102 18.19 -7.36 -7.49
CA ALA A 102 19.58 -6.96 -7.35
C ALA A 102 20.09 -6.22 -8.62
N CYS A 103 19.73 -6.70 -9.80
CA CYS A 103 20.06 -6.06 -11.07
C CYS A 103 19.45 -4.65 -11.15
N LEU A 104 18.17 -4.51 -10.83
CA LEU A 104 17.48 -3.21 -10.84
C LEU A 104 18.05 -2.23 -9.82
N LEU A 105 18.37 -2.69 -8.61
CA LEU A 105 19.01 -1.87 -7.59
C LEU A 105 20.41 -1.40 -8.02
N SER A 106 21.18 -2.29 -8.66
CA SER A 106 22.53 -1.97 -9.18
C SER A 106 22.49 -0.95 -10.32
N SER A 107 21.40 -0.87 -11.06
CA SER A 107 21.19 0.12 -12.12
C SER A 107 21.08 1.57 -11.61
N GLY A 108 20.94 1.77 -10.30
CA GLY A 108 20.98 3.09 -9.65
C GLY A 108 19.74 3.97 -9.89
N TYR A 109 18.64 3.39 -10.36
CA TYR A 109 17.39 4.13 -10.58
C TYR A 109 16.58 4.38 -9.31
N ALA A 110 16.89 3.70 -8.22
CA ALA A 110 16.21 3.86 -6.93
C ALA A 110 17.18 4.40 -5.86
N ASN A 111 16.71 5.30 -5.02
CA ASN A 111 17.42 5.74 -3.82
C ASN A 111 16.95 4.94 -2.59
N ASP A 112 17.70 5.05 -1.47
CA ASP A 112 17.43 4.31 -0.24
C ASP A 112 16.04 4.56 0.33
N ARG A 113 15.48 5.77 0.18
CA ARG A 113 14.12 6.08 0.61
C ARG A 113 13.07 5.29 -0.18
N GLN A 114 13.26 5.21 -1.50
CA GLN A 114 12.38 4.43 -2.38
C GLN A 114 12.49 2.93 -2.09
N ILE A 115 13.70 2.45 -1.87
CA ILE A 115 13.96 1.05 -1.49
C ILE A 115 13.26 0.73 -0.16
N LYS A 116 13.42 1.55 0.87
CA LYS A 116 12.72 1.39 2.15
C LYS A 116 11.21 1.38 1.97
N GLY A 117 10.66 2.29 1.17
CA GLY A 117 9.23 2.33 0.86
C GLY A 117 8.74 1.05 0.19
N LEU A 118 9.48 0.56 -0.80
CA LEU A 118 9.15 -0.66 -1.53
C LEU A 118 9.16 -1.91 -0.63
N PHE A 119 10.19 -2.11 0.18
CA PHE A 119 10.26 -3.26 1.08
C PHE A 119 9.20 -3.20 2.18
N ASN A 120 8.86 -2.01 2.69
CA ASN A 120 7.72 -1.84 3.58
C ASN A 120 6.39 -2.20 2.90
N TYR A 121 6.21 -1.81 1.62
CA TYR A 121 5.04 -2.18 0.84
C TYR A 121 4.92 -3.70 0.69
N ILE A 122 6.00 -4.40 0.35
CA ILE A 122 6.03 -5.87 0.26
C ILE A 122 5.61 -6.49 1.59
N LEU A 123 6.12 -5.97 2.71
CA LEU A 123 5.82 -6.48 4.04
C LEU A 123 4.34 -6.31 4.42
N GLN A 124 3.75 -5.17 4.08
CA GLN A 124 2.36 -4.85 4.46
C GLN A 124 1.33 -5.53 3.56
N THR A 125 1.67 -5.76 2.30
CA THR A 125 0.73 -6.20 1.27
C THR A 125 0.98 -7.63 0.82
N GLY A 126 2.23 -8.10 0.91
CA GLY A 126 2.65 -9.43 0.48
C GLY A 126 2.41 -10.51 1.53
N ASP A 127 2.28 -11.75 1.08
CA ASP A 127 2.22 -12.97 1.90
C ASP A 127 3.52 -13.77 1.79
N ALA A 128 4.67 -13.09 1.84
CA ALA A 128 5.96 -13.69 1.59
C ALA A 128 6.47 -14.45 2.83
N VAL A 129 6.42 -15.79 2.78
CA VAL A 129 6.84 -16.68 3.88
C VAL A 129 8.34 -16.56 4.19
N ARG A 130 9.18 -16.28 3.18
CA ARG A 130 10.64 -16.21 3.32
C ARG A 130 11.17 -14.79 3.08
N PHE A 131 10.46 -13.81 3.64
CA PHE A 131 10.77 -12.40 3.34
C PHE A 131 12.16 -11.98 3.86
N ASN A 132 12.58 -12.49 5.02
CA ASN A 132 13.93 -12.22 5.54
C ASN A 132 15.02 -12.78 4.64
N ASP A 133 14.87 -14.04 4.18
CA ASP A 133 15.80 -14.67 3.25
C ASP A 133 15.87 -13.91 1.93
N PHE A 134 14.72 -13.40 1.46
CA PHE A 134 14.63 -12.59 0.25
C PHE A 134 15.42 -11.28 0.39
N ILE A 135 15.23 -10.53 1.50
CA ILE A 135 15.98 -9.28 1.75
C ILE A 135 17.48 -9.58 1.84
N ASP A 136 17.86 -10.61 2.59
CA ASP A 136 19.26 -10.99 2.76
C ASP A 136 19.89 -11.35 1.40
N GLY A 137 19.18 -12.13 0.58
CA GLY A 137 19.63 -12.50 -0.77
C GLY A 137 19.80 -11.29 -1.71
N VAL A 138 18.90 -10.32 -1.66
CA VAL A 138 19.00 -9.08 -2.42
C VAL A 138 20.15 -8.21 -1.90
N ALA A 139 20.33 -8.10 -0.56
CA ALA A 139 21.38 -7.31 0.06
C ALA A 139 22.79 -7.83 -0.27
N GLU A 140 22.96 -9.15 -0.31
CA GLU A 140 24.24 -9.77 -0.69
C GLU A 140 24.66 -9.43 -2.12
N ARG A 141 23.68 -9.30 -3.03
CA ARG A 141 23.89 -9.02 -4.45
C ARG A 141 23.84 -7.54 -4.81
N SER A 142 23.52 -6.67 -3.84
CA SER A 142 23.39 -5.23 -4.02
C SER A 142 24.31 -4.46 -3.05
N PRO A 143 25.64 -4.46 -3.24
CA PRO A 143 26.59 -3.87 -2.28
C PRO A 143 26.33 -2.40 -1.99
N LYS A 144 25.87 -1.62 -2.99
CA LYS A 144 25.56 -0.19 -2.88
C LYS A 144 24.44 0.10 -1.88
N HIS A 145 23.48 -0.80 -1.73
CA HIS A 145 22.29 -0.65 -0.87
C HIS A 145 22.27 -1.62 0.29
N LYS A 146 23.35 -2.38 0.49
CA LYS A 146 23.44 -3.44 1.49
C LYS A 146 23.10 -2.96 2.90
N GLU A 147 23.67 -1.83 3.32
CA GLU A 147 23.44 -1.28 4.66
C GLU A 147 21.95 -0.90 4.87
N SER A 148 21.34 -0.25 3.88
CA SER A 148 19.92 0.10 3.94
C SER A 148 19.01 -1.14 4.01
N LEU A 149 19.31 -2.18 3.22
CA LEU A 149 18.56 -3.43 3.21
C LEU A 149 18.73 -4.22 4.52
N MET A 150 19.95 -4.32 5.03
CA MET A 150 20.23 -4.97 6.32
C MET A 150 19.55 -4.27 7.48
N THR A 151 19.48 -2.92 7.47
CA THR A 151 18.73 -2.17 8.47
C THR A 151 17.23 -2.49 8.44
N ILE A 152 16.66 -2.67 7.23
CA ILE A 152 15.26 -3.07 7.08
C ILE A 152 15.07 -4.50 7.62
N ALA A 153 15.93 -5.44 7.22
CA ALA A 153 15.89 -6.83 7.68
C ALA A 153 15.96 -6.93 9.20
N GLU A 154 16.90 -6.22 9.83
CA GLU A 154 17.05 -6.22 11.29
C GLU A 154 15.82 -5.66 12.00
N ARG A 155 15.28 -4.54 11.53
CA ARG A 155 14.03 -3.98 12.08
C ARG A 155 12.89 -4.99 12.01
N LEU A 156 12.76 -5.69 10.88
CA LEU A 156 11.71 -6.69 10.69
C LEU A 156 11.86 -7.91 11.60
N ARG A 157 13.12 -8.36 11.82
CA ARG A 157 13.41 -9.43 12.78
C ARG A 157 13.00 -9.02 14.19
N GLN A 158 13.31 -7.78 14.59
CA GLN A 158 12.93 -7.24 15.89
C GLN A 158 11.41 -7.12 16.04
N GLU A 159 10.72 -6.57 15.04
CA GLU A 159 9.25 -6.49 15.04
C GLU A 159 8.60 -7.88 15.08
N GLY A 160 9.11 -8.84 14.30
CA GLY A 160 8.64 -10.23 14.30
C GLY A 160 8.87 -10.92 15.64
N PHE A 161 10.03 -10.71 16.24
CA PHE A 161 10.35 -11.24 17.58
C PHE A 161 9.42 -10.69 18.65
N GLN A 162 9.18 -9.36 18.67
CA GLN A 162 8.25 -8.74 19.59
C GLN A 162 6.80 -9.23 19.43
N LYS A 163 6.35 -9.35 18.17
CA LYS A 163 5.04 -9.95 17.87
C LYS A 163 4.95 -11.40 18.36
N GLY A 164 6.01 -12.18 18.15
CA GLY A 164 6.08 -13.58 18.61
C GLY A 164 5.99 -13.70 20.12
N ILE A 165 6.72 -12.87 20.86
CA ILE A 165 6.64 -12.78 22.34
C ILE A 165 5.22 -12.44 22.78
N ARG A 166 4.62 -11.38 22.19
CA ARG A 166 3.26 -10.94 22.54
C ARG A 166 2.22 -12.03 22.26
N THR A 167 2.28 -12.66 21.07
CA THR A 167 1.37 -13.75 20.72
C THR A 167 1.50 -14.94 21.67
N ASN A 168 2.73 -15.32 22.02
CA ASN A 168 2.95 -16.40 22.97
C ASN A 168 2.43 -16.05 24.37
N ALA A 169 2.67 -14.83 24.85
CA ALA A 169 2.14 -14.34 26.12
C ALA A 169 0.60 -14.37 26.14
N LEU A 170 -0.07 -13.95 25.04
CA LEU A 170 -1.53 -14.02 24.91
C LEU A 170 -2.04 -15.47 24.92
N ASN A 171 -1.35 -16.40 24.26
CA ASN A 171 -1.72 -17.83 24.29
C ASN A 171 -1.56 -18.43 25.69
N ILE A 172 -0.49 -18.09 26.40
CA ILE A 172 -0.26 -18.52 27.78
C ILE A 172 -1.36 -17.93 28.68
N ALA A 173 -1.64 -16.63 28.55
CA ALA A 173 -2.68 -15.96 29.33
C ALA A 173 -4.05 -16.62 29.15
N LYS A 174 -4.42 -16.94 27.90
CA LYS A 174 -5.65 -17.67 27.58
C LYS A 174 -5.69 -19.02 28.27
N THR A 175 -4.63 -19.81 28.17
CA THR A 175 -4.55 -21.14 28.80
C THR A 175 -4.67 -21.05 30.34
N MET A 176 -4.04 -20.02 30.94
CA MET A 176 -4.14 -19.81 32.39
C MET A 176 -5.55 -19.41 32.84
N LEU A 177 -6.21 -18.51 32.09
CA LEU A 177 -7.59 -18.11 32.36
C LEU A 177 -8.55 -19.31 32.23
N ASP A 178 -8.41 -20.12 31.19
CA ASP A 178 -9.19 -21.33 30.97
C ASP A 178 -8.98 -22.37 32.09
N ALA A 179 -7.78 -22.36 32.71
CA ALA A 179 -7.47 -23.20 33.88
C ALA A 179 -7.94 -22.61 35.22
N GLY A 180 -8.61 -21.44 35.22
CA GLY A 180 -9.16 -20.80 36.42
C GLY A 180 -8.16 -20.00 37.23
N VAL A 181 -7.02 -19.62 36.67
CA VAL A 181 -6.03 -18.71 37.33
C VAL A 181 -6.63 -17.30 37.40
N SER A 182 -6.37 -16.60 38.52
CA SER A 182 -6.88 -15.24 38.68
C SER A 182 -6.32 -14.27 37.66
N LEU A 183 -7.14 -13.29 37.24
CA LEU A 183 -6.73 -12.27 36.27
C LEU A 183 -5.45 -11.52 36.73
N GLU A 184 -5.35 -11.23 38.02
CA GLU A 184 -4.21 -10.55 38.64
C GLU A 184 -2.91 -11.37 38.47
N ASP A 185 -2.96 -12.68 38.70
CA ASP A 185 -1.80 -13.55 38.54
C ASP A 185 -1.45 -13.72 37.06
N VAL A 186 -2.44 -13.83 36.14
CA VAL A 186 -2.19 -13.88 34.69
C VAL A 186 -1.43 -12.66 34.23
N LEU A 187 -1.88 -11.43 34.59
CA LEU A 187 -1.20 -10.20 34.21
C LEU A 187 0.23 -10.14 34.78
N ARG A 188 0.42 -10.57 36.03
CA ARG A 188 1.73 -10.61 36.68
C ARG A 188 2.71 -11.58 36.00
N PHE A 189 2.27 -12.76 35.60
CA PHE A 189 3.16 -13.79 35.02
C PHE A 189 3.40 -13.59 33.51
N THR A 190 2.45 -13.00 32.77
CA THR A 190 2.57 -12.78 31.34
C THR A 190 3.10 -11.40 30.97
N SER A 191 3.15 -10.47 31.93
CA SER A 191 3.49 -9.06 31.72
C SER A 191 2.59 -8.35 30.69
N LEU A 192 1.38 -8.86 30.48
CA LEU A 192 0.37 -8.26 29.61
C LEU A 192 -0.43 -7.20 30.38
N THR A 193 -1.03 -6.27 29.64
CA THR A 193 -1.99 -5.30 30.20
C THR A 193 -3.43 -5.84 30.09
N VAL A 194 -4.36 -5.17 30.78
CA VAL A 194 -5.80 -5.51 30.68
C VAL A 194 -6.30 -5.27 29.24
N GLU A 195 -5.78 -4.21 28.60
CA GLU A 195 -6.12 -3.90 27.20
C GLU A 195 -5.64 -5.01 26.26
N ASP A 196 -4.43 -5.57 26.47
CA ASP A 196 -3.93 -6.70 25.67
C ASP A 196 -4.84 -7.92 25.77
N LEU A 197 -5.40 -8.21 26.94
CA LEU A 197 -6.32 -9.33 27.16
C LEU A 197 -7.70 -9.09 26.57
N ALA A 198 -8.15 -7.84 26.44
CA ALA A 198 -9.42 -7.53 25.80
C ALA A 198 -9.43 -7.92 24.30
N GLU A 199 -8.28 -7.91 23.63
CA GLU A 199 -8.12 -8.34 22.23
C GLU A 199 -8.41 -9.85 22.06
N ILE A 200 -8.23 -10.68 23.10
CA ILE A 200 -8.48 -12.13 23.02
C ILE A 200 -9.99 -12.45 22.86
N ASN A 201 -10.86 -11.60 23.40
CA ASN A 201 -12.30 -11.86 23.42
C ASN A 201 -13.01 -11.42 22.12
N HIS A 202 -12.27 -10.83 21.17
CA HIS A 202 -12.80 -10.34 19.88
C HIS A 202 -12.34 -11.17 18.67
N GLN A 203 -11.61 -12.27 18.88
CA GLN A 203 -11.24 -13.24 17.85
C GLN A 203 -11.96 -14.57 18.11
#